data_caeb6250ee296a6861e5ab5b1ba01238
#
_entry.id   caeb6250ee296a6861e5ab5b1ba01238
#
_cell.length_a   1.000
_cell.length_b   1.000
_cell.length_c   1.000
_cell.angle_alpha   90.00
_cell.angle_beta   90.00
_cell.angle_gamma   90.00
#
_symmetry.space_group_name_H-M   'P 1'
#
loop_
_entity.id
_entity.type
_entity.pdbx_description
1 polymer ?
#
loop_
_entity_poly.entity_id
_entity_poly.type
_entity_poly.pdbx_seq_one_letter_code
_entity_poly.pdbx_strand_id
1 'polypeptide(L)'
;EPNIFQQYFFERVKQTVGEAAVGQHFIAITDPGSKMQQVAEEHGFRRIFYGWPSIGGRYSVLSDFGMVPAAILGLDVQRFLDQTEYMVHSCAACVPPADNPGVVLGTIMGVLANHGRDKVTLITSPGIWDFGAWLEQLLAESTGKDGKGLIPVDQEVLGAPGVYGNDRL
;
A
#
# COMPACT_ATOMS: atom_id res chain seq x y z
N GLU A 1 2.19 -12.61 -13.19
CA GLU A 1 3.57 -12.53 -12.64
C GLU A 1 3.69 -13.24 -11.28
N PRO A 2 2.86 -12.99 -10.24
CA PRO A 2 3.02 -13.63 -8.92
C PRO A 2 3.08 -15.16 -8.98
N ASN A 3 2.27 -15.81 -9.80
CA ASN A 3 2.25 -17.26 -9.94
C ASN A 3 3.55 -17.81 -10.53
N ILE A 4 4.20 -17.06 -11.43
CA ILE A 4 5.48 -17.46 -12.03
C ILE A 4 6.58 -17.44 -10.96
N PHE A 5 6.63 -16.36 -10.16
CA PHE A 5 7.60 -16.26 -9.07
C PHE A 5 7.36 -17.33 -7.99
N GLN A 6 6.10 -17.58 -7.64
CA GLN A 6 5.75 -18.63 -6.69
C GLN A 6 6.28 -19.99 -7.16
N GLN A 7 6.00 -20.39 -8.40
CA GLN A 7 6.47 -21.65 -8.97
C GLN A 7 7.99 -21.71 -9.04
N TYR A 8 8.64 -20.65 -9.51
CA TYR A 8 10.09 -20.59 -9.61
C TYR A 8 10.78 -20.75 -8.25
N PHE A 9 10.35 -20.01 -7.25
CA PHE A 9 10.96 -20.10 -5.92
C PHE A 9 10.60 -21.40 -5.23
N PHE A 10 9.41 -21.93 -5.45
CA PHE A 10 9.02 -23.24 -4.91
C PHE A 10 9.95 -24.35 -5.42
N GLU A 11 10.19 -24.42 -6.71
CA GLU A 11 11.13 -25.39 -7.31
C GLU A 11 12.57 -25.19 -6.82
N ARG A 12 13.04 -23.97 -6.69
CA ARG A 12 14.38 -23.71 -6.16
C ARG A 12 14.55 -24.17 -4.70
N VAL A 13 13.58 -23.88 -3.84
CA VAL A 13 13.61 -24.33 -2.45
C VAL A 13 13.50 -25.85 -2.37
N LYS A 14 12.61 -26.45 -3.17
CA LYS A 14 12.46 -27.90 -3.28
C LYS A 14 13.76 -28.62 -3.64
N GLN A 15 14.54 -28.08 -4.57
CA GLN A 15 15.87 -28.61 -4.94
C GLN A 15 16.85 -28.57 -3.75
N THR A 16 16.67 -27.67 -2.80
CA THR A 16 17.57 -27.52 -1.65
C THR A 16 17.15 -28.39 -0.47
N VAL A 17 15.84 -28.44 -0.17
CA VAL A 17 15.32 -29.05 1.08
C VAL A 17 14.54 -30.34 0.83
N GLY A 18 14.25 -30.68 -0.42
CA GLY A 18 13.48 -31.85 -0.84
C GLY A 18 11.95 -31.62 -0.86
N GLU A 19 11.25 -32.51 -1.56
CA GLU A 19 9.80 -32.47 -1.77
C GLU A 19 9.00 -32.44 -0.47
N ALA A 20 9.37 -33.26 0.50
CA ALA A 20 8.64 -33.43 1.76
C ALA A 20 8.72 -32.19 2.68
N ALA A 21 9.76 -31.36 2.54
CA ALA A 21 10.01 -30.25 3.43
C ALA A 21 9.69 -28.88 2.80
N VAL A 22 9.57 -28.79 1.49
CA VAL A 22 9.49 -27.51 0.75
C VAL A 22 8.35 -26.62 1.25
N GLY A 23 7.15 -27.16 1.47
CA GLY A 23 5.99 -26.39 1.92
C GLY A 23 6.23 -25.65 3.22
N GLN A 24 7.01 -26.25 4.14
CA GLN A 24 7.32 -25.63 5.44
C GLN A 24 8.22 -24.39 5.35
N HIS A 25 8.78 -24.12 4.19
CA HIS A 25 9.58 -22.92 3.91
C HIS A 25 8.78 -21.79 3.28
N PHE A 26 7.47 -22.01 3.08
CA PHE A 26 6.56 -21.02 2.49
C PHE A 26 5.47 -20.62 3.46
N ILE A 27 5.06 -19.39 3.35
CA ILE A 27 3.83 -18.85 3.91
C ILE A 27 3.02 -18.22 2.78
N ALA A 28 1.71 -18.19 2.91
CA ALA A 28 0.84 -17.46 2.01
C ALA A 28 0.14 -16.33 2.76
N ILE A 29 -0.03 -15.19 2.07
CA ILE A 29 -0.91 -14.11 2.50
C ILE A 29 -1.92 -13.95 1.37
N THR A 30 -3.18 -14.23 1.64
CA THR A 30 -4.19 -14.31 0.58
C THR A 30 -5.60 -14.20 1.14
N ASP A 31 -6.56 -13.89 0.27
CA ASP A 31 -7.97 -13.88 0.66
C ASP A 31 -8.52 -15.29 0.82
N PRO A 32 -9.48 -15.49 1.74
CA PRO A 32 -10.18 -16.77 1.88
C PRO A 32 -10.85 -17.20 0.57
N GLY A 33 -10.76 -18.49 0.25
CA GLY A 33 -11.34 -19.08 -0.96
C GLY A 33 -10.56 -18.81 -2.25
N SER A 34 -9.40 -18.15 -2.16
CA SER A 34 -8.55 -17.85 -3.32
C SER A 34 -7.85 -19.10 -3.86
N LYS A 35 -7.39 -19.01 -5.11
CA LYS A 35 -6.54 -20.04 -5.72
C LYS A 35 -5.22 -20.23 -4.95
N MET A 36 -4.68 -19.17 -4.37
CA MET A 36 -3.44 -19.24 -3.59
C MET A 36 -3.64 -20.00 -2.27
N GLN A 37 -4.80 -19.90 -1.65
CA GLN A 37 -5.13 -20.73 -0.49
C GLN A 37 -5.08 -22.22 -0.86
N GLN A 38 -5.70 -22.62 -1.99
CA GLN A 38 -5.68 -24.00 -2.44
C GLN A 38 -4.25 -24.51 -2.67
N VAL A 39 -3.43 -23.71 -3.35
CA VAL A 39 -2.01 -24.03 -3.57
C VAL A 39 -1.25 -24.19 -2.24
N ALA A 40 -1.49 -23.31 -1.29
CA ALA A 40 -0.83 -23.36 0.01
C ALA A 40 -1.24 -24.59 0.84
N GLU A 41 -2.51 -25.00 0.77
CA GLU A 41 -3.02 -26.20 1.42
C GLU A 41 -2.48 -27.47 0.75
N GLU A 42 -2.51 -27.55 -0.59
CA GLU A 42 -2.00 -28.69 -1.36
C GLU A 42 -0.51 -28.95 -1.12
N HIS A 43 0.29 -27.89 -1.03
CA HIS A 43 1.72 -27.97 -0.83
C HIS A 43 2.16 -27.92 0.64
N GLY A 44 1.23 -27.89 1.58
CA GLY A 44 1.51 -27.90 3.02
C GLY A 44 2.34 -26.69 3.48
N PHE A 45 1.99 -25.49 3.07
CA PHE A 45 2.68 -24.28 3.50
C PHE A 45 2.63 -24.15 5.02
N ARG A 46 3.70 -23.61 5.60
CA ARG A 46 3.85 -23.45 7.06
C ARG A 46 2.69 -22.69 7.69
N ARG A 47 2.18 -21.66 7.02
CA ARG A 47 1.06 -20.85 7.48
C ARG A 47 0.38 -20.11 6.34
N ILE A 48 -0.91 -19.90 6.51
CA ILE A 48 -1.72 -19.03 5.65
C ILE A 48 -2.23 -17.90 6.55
N PHE A 49 -1.94 -16.66 6.13
CA PHE A 49 -2.50 -15.44 6.71
C PHE A 49 -3.62 -14.96 5.79
N TYR A 50 -4.76 -14.66 6.36
CA TYR A 50 -5.93 -14.29 5.57
C TYR A 50 -6.11 -12.78 5.50
N GLY A 51 -6.25 -12.29 4.28
CA GLY A 51 -6.68 -10.92 4.03
C GLY A 51 -8.15 -10.68 4.37
N TRP A 52 -8.52 -9.41 4.28
CA TRP A 52 -9.90 -8.98 4.41
C TRP A 52 -10.44 -8.67 3.00
N PRO A 53 -11.37 -9.49 2.44
CA PRO A 53 -11.83 -9.33 1.05
C PRO A 53 -12.44 -7.95 0.73
N SER A 54 -12.90 -7.22 1.76
CA SER A 54 -13.44 -5.87 1.63
C SER A 54 -12.37 -4.78 1.52
N ILE A 55 -11.07 -5.11 1.73
CA ILE A 55 -9.97 -4.15 1.67
C ILE A 55 -9.27 -4.28 0.33
N GLY A 56 -9.30 -3.22 -0.49
CA GLY A 56 -8.52 -3.16 -1.72
C GLY A 56 -7.01 -3.10 -1.46
N GLY A 57 -6.20 -3.64 -2.39
CA GLY A 57 -4.76 -3.79 -2.22
C GLY A 57 -4.01 -2.53 -1.76
N ARG A 58 -4.34 -1.37 -2.33
CA ARG A 58 -3.71 -0.09 -1.98
C ARG A 58 -4.01 0.42 -0.56
N TYR A 59 -5.01 -0.17 0.11
CA TYR A 59 -5.37 0.14 1.51
C TYR A 59 -4.94 -0.95 2.48
N SER A 60 -4.23 -1.98 2.03
CA SER A 60 -3.99 -3.20 2.79
C SER A 60 -2.71 -3.20 3.64
N VAL A 61 -1.96 -2.08 3.67
CA VAL A 61 -0.67 -2.02 4.37
C VAL A 61 -0.77 -2.34 5.87
N LEU A 62 -1.86 -1.99 6.53
CA LEU A 62 -2.11 -2.29 7.95
C LEU A 62 -2.74 -3.66 8.20
N SER A 63 -2.96 -4.45 7.15
CA SER A 63 -3.42 -5.84 7.25
C SER A 63 -2.24 -6.81 7.20
N ASP A 64 -2.53 -8.12 7.23
CA ASP A 64 -1.51 -9.16 7.07
C ASP A 64 -0.68 -8.99 5.79
N PHE A 65 -1.23 -8.38 4.73
CA PHE A 65 -0.49 -8.10 3.49
C PHE A 65 0.71 -7.18 3.68
N GLY A 66 0.66 -6.25 4.62
CA GLY A 66 1.79 -5.37 4.94
C GLY A 66 2.53 -5.79 6.21
N MET A 67 1.80 -6.20 7.25
CA MET A 67 2.39 -6.46 8.57
C MET A 67 3.21 -7.75 8.62
N VAL A 68 2.80 -8.80 7.92
CA VAL A 68 3.56 -10.06 7.87
C VAL A 68 4.91 -9.89 7.18
N PRO A 69 5.00 -9.29 5.97
CA PRO A 69 6.30 -8.96 5.37
C PRO A 69 7.15 -8.04 6.25
N ALA A 70 6.56 -7.03 6.87
CA ALA A 70 7.27 -6.13 7.77
C ALA A 70 7.91 -6.88 8.97
N ALA A 71 7.16 -7.80 9.58
CA ALA A 71 7.67 -8.64 10.65
C ALA A 71 8.82 -9.57 10.19
N ILE A 72 8.71 -10.15 8.99
CA ILE A 72 9.76 -11.00 8.41
C ILE A 72 11.03 -10.20 8.13
N LEU A 73 10.90 -8.94 7.73
CA LEU A 73 12.03 -8.02 7.54
C LEU A 73 12.64 -7.53 8.87
N GLY A 74 12.07 -7.91 10.02
CA GLY A 74 12.57 -7.54 11.33
C GLY A 74 12.13 -6.15 11.82
N LEU A 75 11.12 -5.56 11.21
CA LEU A 75 10.54 -4.31 11.69
C LEU A 75 9.75 -4.54 12.97
N ASP A 76 9.81 -3.57 13.87
CA ASP A 76 8.98 -3.56 15.08
C ASP A 76 7.54 -3.19 14.73
N VAL A 77 6.77 -4.22 14.36
CA VAL A 77 5.37 -4.08 13.93
C VAL A 77 4.50 -3.52 15.05
N GLN A 78 4.75 -3.88 16.31
CA GLN A 78 3.98 -3.35 17.43
C GLN A 78 4.17 -1.84 17.55
N ARG A 79 5.41 -1.39 17.56
CA ARG A 79 5.73 0.05 17.60
C ARG A 79 5.14 0.80 16.39
N PHE A 80 5.17 0.18 15.22
CA PHE A 80 4.57 0.77 14.01
C PHE A 80 3.06 0.93 14.16
N LEU A 81 2.36 -0.08 14.66
CA LEU A 81 0.91 -0.02 14.90
C LEU A 81 0.56 0.99 15.98
N ASP A 82 1.30 1.02 17.09
CA ASP A 82 1.10 2.01 18.17
C ASP A 82 1.22 3.45 17.65
N GLN A 83 2.19 3.72 16.77
CA GLN A 83 2.33 5.03 16.13
C GLN A 83 1.20 5.35 15.16
N THR A 84 0.73 4.33 14.43
CA THR A 84 -0.40 4.49 13.50
C THR A 84 -1.69 4.85 14.23
N GLU A 85 -1.89 4.34 15.44
CA GLU A 85 -3.08 4.59 16.25
C GLU A 85 -3.32 6.08 16.51
N TYR A 86 -2.28 6.89 16.66
CA TYR A 86 -2.40 8.33 16.80
C TYR A 86 -3.11 8.96 15.59
N MET A 87 -2.77 8.54 14.37
CA MET A 87 -3.43 9.04 13.17
C MET A 87 -4.86 8.51 13.03
N VAL A 88 -5.11 7.26 13.43
CA VAL A 88 -6.45 6.68 13.46
C VAL A 88 -7.37 7.51 14.36
N HIS A 89 -6.92 7.87 15.56
CA HIS A 89 -7.66 8.73 16.47
C HIS A 89 -7.85 10.14 15.92
N SER A 90 -6.82 10.74 15.34
CA SER A 90 -6.91 12.09 14.75
C SER A 90 -7.89 12.16 13.57
N CYS A 91 -8.06 11.05 12.84
CA CYS A 91 -8.97 10.96 11.69
C CYS A 91 -10.32 10.29 12.02
N ALA A 92 -10.60 10.04 13.30
CA ALA A 92 -11.84 9.38 13.70
C ALA A 92 -13.09 10.21 13.35
N ALA A 93 -14.22 9.55 13.13
CA ALA A 93 -15.48 10.18 12.74
C ALA A 93 -16.03 11.18 13.76
N CYS A 94 -15.62 11.10 15.02
CA CYS A 94 -16.00 12.02 16.08
C CYS A 94 -15.15 13.32 16.11
N VAL A 95 -14.05 13.38 15.35
CA VAL A 95 -13.21 14.58 15.27
C VAL A 95 -13.89 15.61 14.38
N PRO A 96 -14.03 16.88 14.82
CA PRO A 96 -14.61 17.94 14.00
C PRO A 96 -13.91 18.04 12.65
N PRO A 97 -14.61 18.28 11.52
CA PRO A 97 -14.00 18.32 10.19
C PRO A 97 -12.81 19.27 10.06
N ALA A 98 -12.83 20.40 10.74
CA ALA A 98 -11.76 21.39 10.71
C ALA A 98 -10.48 20.93 11.44
N ASP A 99 -10.62 19.99 12.37
CA ASP A 99 -9.52 19.46 13.19
C ASP A 99 -9.05 18.08 12.70
N ASN A 100 -9.79 17.48 11.76
CA ASN A 100 -9.49 16.17 11.21
C ASN A 100 -8.52 16.31 10.00
N PRO A 101 -7.26 15.91 10.14
CA PRO A 101 -6.25 16.13 9.09
C PRO A 101 -6.58 15.42 7.78
N GLY A 102 -7.21 14.25 7.83
CA GLY A 102 -7.64 13.52 6.64
C GLY A 102 -8.74 14.25 5.87
N VAL A 103 -9.73 14.80 6.60
CA VAL A 103 -10.82 15.59 6.00
C VAL A 103 -10.27 16.89 5.42
N VAL A 104 -9.41 17.59 6.16
CA VAL A 104 -8.80 18.84 5.69
C VAL A 104 -7.99 18.60 4.41
N LEU A 105 -7.09 17.62 4.40
CA LEU A 105 -6.28 17.30 3.23
C LEU A 105 -7.14 16.87 2.03
N GLY A 106 -8.09 15.97 2.24
CA GLY A 106 -8.98 15.50 1.19
C GLY A 106 -9.84 16.63 0.61
N THR A 107 -10.30 17.56 1.45
CA THR A 107 -11.06 18.74 1.01
C THR A 107 -10.19 19.67 0.15
N ILE A 108 -8.96 19.95 0.58
CA ILE A 108 -8.02 20.78 -0.17
C ILE A 108 -7.79 20.17 -1.56
N MET A 109 -7.42 18.91 -1.62
CA MET A 109 -7.18 18.21 -2.89
C MET A 109 -8.42 18.20 -3.79
N GLY A 110 -9.59 17.85 -3.25
CA GLY A 110 -10.82 17.77 -4.03
C GLY A 110 -11.32 19.13 -4.54
N VAL A 111 -11.26 20.16 -3.71
CA VAL A 111 -11.67 21.52 -4.12
C VAL A 111 -10.72 22.05 -5.19
N LEU A 112 -9.42 21.92 -5.00
CA LEU A 112 -8.44 22.46 -5.96
C LEU A 112 -8.47 21.68 -7.29
N ALA A 113 -8.67 20.37 -7.27
CA ALA A 113 -8.89 19.58 -8.48
C ALA A 113 -10.12 20.06 -9.27
N ASN A 114 -11.22 20.36 -8.60
CA ASN A 114 -12.42 20.93 -9.24
C ASN A 114 -12.18 22.34 -9.81
N HIS A 115 -11.14 23.02 -9.37
CA HIS A 115 -10.69 24.32 -9.92
C HIS A 115 -9.53 24.19 -10.92
N GLY A 116 -9.28 23.00 -11.45
CA GLY A 116 -8.27 22.74 -12.47
C GLY A 116 -6.84 22.53 -11.93
N ARG A 117 -6.68 22.41 -10.61
CA ARG A 117 -5.42 22.02 -9.97
C ARG A 117 -5.47 20.55 -9.62
N ASP A 118 -5.19 19.70 -10.58
CA ASP A 118 -5.33 18.26 -10.47
C ASP A 118 -3.98 17.51 -10.37
N LYS A 119 -2.86 18.22 -10.48
CA LYS A 119 -1.53 17.64 -10.37
C LYS A 119 -0.93 17.88 -8.99
N VAL A 120 -0.69 16.78 -8.26
CA VAL A 120 -0.17 16.80 -6.89
C VAL A 120 1.33 16.52 -6.93
N THR A 121 2.15 17.54 -6.67
CA THR A 121 3.61 17.35 -6.54
C THR A 121 3.95 16.80 -5.17
N LEU A 122 4.63 15.66 -5.15
CA LEU A 122 5.02 14.95 -3.93
C LEU A 122 6.46 15.31 -3.57
N ILE A 123 6.63 15.98 -2.44
CA ILE A 123 7.94 16.35 -1.92
C ILE A 123 8.15 15.64 -0.60
N THR A 124 9.01 14.63 -0.62
CA THR A 124 9.27 13.78 0.55
C THR A 124 10.67 14.03 1.10
N SER A 125 10.84 13.80 2.40
CA SER A 125 12.16 13.80 3.01
C SER A 125 12.98 12.58 2.52
N PRO A 126 14.33 12.68 2.53
CA PRO A 126 15.17 11.58 2.01
C PRO A 126 14.92 10.21 2.65
N GLY A 127 14.48 10.18 3.92
CA GLY A 127 14.20 8.93 4.64
C GLY A 127 12.95 8.18 4.17
N ILE A 128 12.09 8.83 3.39
CA ILE A 128 10.85 8.26 2.85
C ILE A 128 10.69 8.58 1.36
N TRP A 129 11.80 8.71 0.65
CA TRP A 129 11.81 9.14 -0.76
C TRP A 129 10.97 8.22 -1.68
N ASP A 130 10.89 6.93 -1.37
CA ASP A 130 10.10 5.94 -2.10
C ASP A 130 8.57 6.03 -1.85
N PHE A 131 8.16 6.84 -0.88
CA PHE A 131 6.75 6.94 -0.51
C PHE A 131 5.87 7.48 -1.64
N GLY A 132 6.45 8.29 -2.52
CA GLY A 132 5.77 8.84 -3.69
C GLY A 132 5.28 7.76 -4.65
N ALA A 133 6.04 6.69 -4.86
CA ALA A 133 5.64 5.58 -5.73
C ALA A 133 4.35 4.87 -5.25
N TRP A 134 4.18 4.73 -3.94
CA TRP A 134 2.93 4.20 -3.37
C TRP A 134 1.79 5.21 -3.47
N LEU A 135 2.06 6.49 -3.19
CA LEU A 135 1.06 7.56 -3.32
C LEU A 135 0.58 7.73 -4.76
N GLU A 136 1.45 7.51 -5.74
CA GLU A 136 1.08 7.53 -7.15
C GLU A 136 -0.05 6.53 -7.42
N GLN A 137 0.12 5.28 -7.03
CA GLN A 137 -0.95 4.29 -7.19
C GLN A 137 -2.18 4.65 -6.35
N LEU A 138 -1.99 5.03 -5.08
CA LEU A 138 -3.09 5.35 -4.18
C LEU A 138 -3.98 6.46 -4.74
N LEU A 139 -3.40 7.58 -5.15
CA LEU A 139 -4.15 8.74 -5.63
C LEU A 139 -4.75 8.49 -7.01
N ALA A 140 -3.95 8.04 -7.97
CA ALA A 140 -4.40 7.84 -9.33
C ALA A 140 -5.52 6.79 -9.43
N GLU A 141 -5.34 5.63 -8.79
CA GLU A 141 -6.33 4.56 -8.82
C GLU A 141 -7.59 4.89 -8.02
N SER A 142 -7.45 5.62 -6.90
CA SER A 142 -8.60 5.97 -6.06
C SER A 142 -9.45 7.10 -6.61
N THR A 143 -8.86 8.03 -7.36
CA THR A 143 -9.54 9.23 -7.88
C THR A 143 -9.78 9.19 -9.37
N GLY A 144 -9.03 8.36 -10.11
CA GLY A 144 -9.09 8.28 -11.58
C GLY A 144 -10.35 7.59 -12.08
N LYS A 145 -11.31 8.38 -12.59
CA LYS A 145 -12.55 7.88 -13.18
C LYS A 145 -13.14 8.88 -14.16
N ASP A 146 -13.66 8.37 -15.28
CA ASP A 146 -14.41 9.14 -16.28
C ASP A 146 -13.65 10.40 -16.78
N GLY A 147 -12.35 10.26 -17.02
CA GLY A 147 -11.48 11.34 -17.47
C GLY A 147 -11.12 12.37 -16.40
N LYS A 148 -11.41 12.11 -15.14
CA LYS A 148 -11.06 12.94 -13.98
C LYS A 148 -10.16 12.16 -13.03
N GLY A 149 -9.42 12.87 -12.20
CA GLY A 149 -8.57 12.26 -11.18
C GLY A 149 -7.48 13.21 -10.74
N LEU A 150 -6.82 12.86 -9.66
CA LEU A 150 -5.59 13.50 -9.23
C LEU A 150 -4.41 12.82 -9.92
N ILE A 151 -3.49 13.60 -10.44
CA ILE A 151 -2.28 13.12 -11.10
C ILE A 151 -1.11 13.34 -10.13
N PRO A 152 -0.63 12.29 -9.47
CA PRO A 152 0.56 12.40 -8.63
C PRO A 152 1.79 12.65 -9.49
N VAL A 153 2.66 13.54 -9.02
CA VAL A 153 3.95 13.82 -9.65
C VAL A 153 5.03 13.57 -8.59
N ASP A 154 5.68 12.40 -8.71
CA ASP A 154 6.74 11.99 -7.80
C ASP A 154 8.12 12.30 -8.37
N GLN A 155 9.10 12.51 -7.48
CA GLN A 155 10.50 12.72 -7.81
C GLN A 155 10.78 13.88 -8.79
N GLU A 156 9.88 14.84 -8.89
CA GLU A 156 10.12 16.04 -9.66
C GLU A 156 11.19 16.90 -8.98
N VAL A 157 12.16 17.37 -9.76
CA VAL A 157 13.17 18.29 -9.25
C VAL A 157 12.49 19.62 -8.91
N LEU A 158 12.61 20.04 -7.65
CA LEU A 158 12.05 21.29 -7.19
C LEU A 158 12.59 22.48 -7.99
N GLY A 159 11.68 23.18 -8.65
CA GLY A 159 11.94 24.42 -9.35
C GLY A 159 11.45 25.66 -8.57
N ALA A 160 11.74 26.83 -9.10
CA ALA A 160 11.12 28.06 -8.59
C ALA A 160 9.58 28.02 -8.83
N PRO A 161 8.75 28.63 -7.98
CA PRO A 161 7.30 28.61 -8.10
C PRO A 161 6.75 28.94 -9.50
N GLY A 162 7.44 29.84 -10.22
CA GLY A 162 7.02 30.27 -11.55
C GLY A 162 7.20 29.24 -12.68
N VAL A 163 7.90 28.11 -12.44
CA VAL A 163 8.03 27.05 -13.46
C VAL A 163 6.85 26.08 -13.44
N TYR A 164 6.07 26.08 -12.37
CA TYR A 164 4.87 25.25 -12.24
C TYR A 164 3.68 25.96 -12.89
N GLY A 165 2.88 25.20 -13.63
CA GLY A 165 1.63 25.70 -14.20
C GLY A 165 0.57 26.01 -13.13
N ASN A 166 -0.55 26.56 -13.59
CA ASN A 166 -1.69 26.84 -12.70
C ASN A 166 -2.47 25.59 -12.26
N ASP A 167 -2.06 24.41 -12.69
CA ASP A 167 -2.68 23.11 -12.47
C ASP A 167 -2.04 22.29 -11.33
N ARG A 168 -1.08 22.88 -10.59
CA ARG A 168 -0.36 22.21 -9.49
C ARG A 168 -0.99 22.46 -8.12
N LEU A 169 -0.89 21.42 -7.29
CA LEU A 169 -1.14 21.33 -5.87
C LEU A 169 0.17 21.18 -5.14
#